data_ed3fae3a2ad57897bff9e8f44ab2bccc
#
_entry.id   ed3fae3a2ad57897bff9e8f44ab2bccc
#
_cell.length_a   1.000
_cell.length_b   1.000
_cell.length_c   1.000
_cell.angle_alpha   90.00
_cell.angle_beta   90.00
_cell.angle_gamma   90.00
#
_symmetry.space_group_name_H-M   'P 1'
#
loop_
_entity.id
_entity.type
_entity.pdbx_description
1 polymer ?
#
loop_
_entity_poly.entity_id
_entity_poly.type
_entity_poly.pdbx_seq_one_letter_code
_entity_poly.pdbx_strand_id
1 'polypeptide(L)'
;SFPTRRSSDLLTFFCYGVGILEGGELPDTHLGRLLQFKAWGLPVSNRVQLCDSPEAVLAFYHKVEADRPTLGFDIDGVVIKVNSLALQEQLGFVARAPRWAVAFKFPAQEQMTFVRDVEFQVGRTGAITPVARLEPVQVAGVLVSNATLHNADEIDRLGLRIGDKVVIRRAGDVIPQVVNVVESERPDDTREVVFP
;
A
#
# COMPACT_ATOMS: atom_id res chain seq x y z
N SER A 1 5.66 27.61 23.82
CA SER A 1 6.05 26.20 23.57
C SER A 1 4.87 25.53 22.89
N PHE A 2 5.03 25.15 21.64
CA PHE A 2 4.02 24.35 20.94
C PHE A 2 3.95 22.97 21.60
N PRO A 3 2.76 22.44 21.91
CA PRO A 3 2.66 21.08 22.38
C PRO A 3 3.13 20.15 21.26
N THR A 4 4.23 19.47 21.47
CA THR A 4 4.68 18.39 20.60
C THR A 4 3.64 17.27 20.69
N ARG A 5 2.81 17.11 19.65
CA ARG A 5 1.93 15.95 19.52
C ARG A 5 2.81 14.70 19.55
N ARG A 6 2.50 13.77 20.44
CA ARG A 6 3.18 12.47 20.45
C ARG A 6 2.85 11.75 19.14
N SER A 7 3.81 11.04 18.57
CA SER A 7 3.57 10.24 17.35
C SER A 7 2.41 9.25 17.50
N SER A 8 2.13 8.79 18.72
CA SER A 8 0.99 7.94 19.06
C SER A 8 -0.39 8.62 18.84
N ASP A 9 -0.46 9.95 18.84
CA ASP A 9 -1.72 10.69 18.67
C ASP A 9 -2.21 10.68 17.21
N LEU A 10 -1.35 10.20 16.28
CA LEU A 10 -1.63 10.10 14.85
C LEU A 10 -1.94 8.66 14.41
N LEU A 11 -1.88 7.69 15.32
CA LEU A 11 -2.12 6.29 15.00
C LEU A 11 -3.58 5.93 15.23
N THR A 12 -4.17 5.23 14.25
CA THR A 12 -5.48 4.60 14.38
C THR A 12 -5.31 3.11 14.59
N PHE A 13 -5.98 2.59 15.61
CA PHE A 13 -5.92 1.17 15.99
C PHE A 13 -7.25 0.48 15.70
N PHE A 14 -7.19 -0.73 15.13
CA PHE A 14 -8.36 -1.58 14.91
C PHE A 14 -8.10 -2.99 15.38
N CYS A 15 -9.04 -3.54 16.17
CA CYS A 15 -9.07 -4.95 16.54
C CYS A 15 -9.62 -5.77 15.38
N TYR A 16 -8.93 -6.84 14.99
CA TYR A 16 -9.36 -7.74 13.92
C TYR A 16 -9.30 -9.23 14.27
N GLY A 17 -8.73 -9.57 15.41
CA GLY A 17 -8.60 -10.96 15.85
C GLY A 17 -8.31 -11.08 17.33
N VAL A 18 -8.35 -12.31 17.82
CA VAL A 18 -8.07 -12.71 19.19
C VAL A 18 -6.93 -13.73 19.20
N GLY A 19 -6.03 -13.63 20.16
CA GLY A 19 -5.01 -14.62 20.40
C GLY A 19 -5.51 -15.72 21.34
N ILE A 20 -5.24 -15.59 22.63
CA ILE A 20 -5.68 -16.54 23.65
C ILE A 20 -6.99 -16.05 24.26
N LEU A 21 -7.95 -16.95 24.42
CA LEU A 21 -9.22 -16.71 25.10
C LEU A 21 -9.30 -17.60 26.35
N GLU A 22 -9.51 -16.98 27.49
CA GLU A 22 -9.71 -17.65 28.76
C GLU A 22 -10.99 -17.12 29.42
N GLY A 23 -11.74 -18.02 30.05
CA GLY A 23 -12.89 -17.67 30.91
C GLY A 23 -14.13 -17.16 30.17
N GLY A 24 -14.30 -17.46 28.87
CA GLY A 24 -15.48 -17.06 28.12
C GLY A 24 -15.59 -17.74 26.77
N GLU A 25 -16.66 -17.43 26.04
CA GLU A 25 -16.91 -17.91 24.69
C GLU A 25 -17.03 -16.72 23.72
N LEU A 26 -16.61 -16.91 22.49
CA LEU A 26 -16.75 -15.97 21.40
C LEU A 26 -17.56 -16.62 20.27
N PRO A 27 -18.25 -15.83 19.44
CA PRO A 27 -18.91 -16.32 18.26
C PRO A 27 -17.99 -17.14 17.35
N ASP A 28 -18.55 -18.12 16.67
CA ASP A 28 -17.87 -19.05 15.78
C ASP A 28 -17.66 -18.50 14.36
N THR A 29 -18.03 -17.25 14.13
CA THR A 29 -17.83 -16.53 12.87
C THR A 29 -16.93 -15.31 13.06
N HIS A 30 -16.15 -14.99 12.02
CA HIS A 30 -15.25 -13.83 12.03
C HIS A 30 -16.02 -12.52 12.25
N LEU A 31 -17.11 -12.32 11.50
CA LEU A 31 -17.96 -11.13 11.66
C LEU A 31 -18.56 -11.05 13.06
N GLY A 32 -19.05 -12.19 13.60
CA GLY A 32 -19.61 -12.26 14.95
C GLY A 32 -18.59 -11.82 16.02
N ARG A 33 -17.33 -12.23 15.90
CA ARG A 33 -16.26 -11.79 16.80
C ARG A 33 -15.98 -10.29 16.69
N LEU A 34 -15.97 -9.73 15.50
CA LEU A 34 -15.80 -8.28 15.31
C LEU A 34 -16.94 -7.48 15.95
N LEU A 35 -18.18 -7.97 15.81
CA LEU A 35 -19.34 -7.35 16.45
C LEU A 35 -19.27 -7.44 17.99
N GLN A 36 -18.77 -8.55 18.51
CA GLN A 36 -18.54 -8.72 19.94
C GLN A 36 -17.46 -7.76 20.46
N PHE A 37 -16.35 -7.58 19.74
CA PHE A 37 -15.32 -6.58 20.10
C PHE A 37 -15.90 -5.18 20.13
N LYS A 38 -16.74 -4.84 19.14
CA LYS A 38 -17.44 -3.56 19.10
C LYS A 38 -18.38 -3.38 20.30
N ALA A 39 -19.10 -4.43 20.69
CA ALA A 39 -19.97 -4.43 21.87
C ALA A 39 -19.18 -4.23 23.18
N TRP A 40 -17.94 -4.70 23.23
CA TRP A 40 -17.03 -4.45 24.36
C TRP A 40 -16.36 -3.06 24.32
N GLY A 41 -16.69 -2.22 23.31
CA GLY A 41 -16.10 -0.89 23.19
C GLY A 41 -14.71 -0.86 22.53
N LEU A 42 -14.26 -1.99 21.98
CA LEU A 42 -12.98 -2.04 21.25
C LEU A 42 -13.14 -1.42 19.84
N PRO A 43 -12.13 -0.71 19.36
CA PRO A 43 -12.19 -0.13 18.03
C PRO A 43 -12.13 -1.22 16.95
N VAL A 44 -13.15 -1.25 16.11
CA VAL A 44 -13.27 -2.16 14.95
C VAL A 44 -13.54 -1.33 13.71
N SER A 45 -13.00 -1.72 12.58
CA SER A 45 -13.27 -1.04 11.32
C SER A 45 -14.79 -1.01 11.03
N ASN A 46 -15.28 0.14 10.61
CA ASN A 46 -16.67 0.28 10.15
C ASN A 46 -16.86 -0.24 8.71
N ARG A 47 -15.77 -0.60 8.04
CA ARG A 47 -15.73 -1.10 6.65
C ARG A 47 -15.62 -2.62 6.65
N VAL A 48 -16.64 -3.28 7.21
CA VAL A 48 -16.77 -4.75 7.25
C VAL A 48 -18.13 -5.12 6.73
N GLN A 49 -18.20 -6.09 5.82
CA GLN A 49 -19.44 -6.58 5.21
C GLN A 49 -19.36 -8.09 5.03
N LEU A 50 -20.45 -8.79 5.32
CA LEU A 50 -20.64 -10.17 4.91
C LEU A 50 -21.07 -10.18 3.45
N CYS A 51 -20.36 -10.94 2.62
CA CYS A 51 -20.69 -11.14 1.22
C CYS A 51 -21.01 -12.62 0.99
N ASP A 52 -22.07 -12.90 0.26
CA ASP A 52 -22.58 -14.24 -0.05
C ASP A 52 -22.29 -14.67 -1.49
N SER A 53 -21.74 -13.78 -2.30
CA SER A 53 -21.41 -14.01 -3.70
C SER A 53 -20.15 -13.25 -4.14
N PRO A 54 -19.48 -13.68 -5.24
CA PRO A 54 -18.36 -12.95 -5.82
C PRO A 54 -18.75 -11.53 -6.25
N GLU A 55 -19.98 -11.34 -6.74
CA GLU A 55 -20.51 -10.06 -7.17
C GLU A 55 -20.62 -9.08 -5.98
N ALA A 56 -21.08 -9.57 -4.83
CA ALA A 56 -21.16 -8.79 -3.60
C ALA A 56 -19.77 -8.39 -3.09
N VAL A 57 -18.78 -9.26 -3.23
CA VAL A 57 -17.36 -8.96 -2.91
C VAL A 57 -16.83 -7.85 -3.82
N LEU A 58 -17.05 -7.93 -5.13
CA LEU A 58 -16.63 -6.92 -6.10
C LEU A 58 -17.34 -5.57 -5.85
N ALA A 59 -18.63 -5.59 -5.56
CA ALA A 59 -19.38 -4.38 -5.22
C ALA A 59 -18.81 -3.70 -3.96
N PHE A 60 -18.49 -4.48 -2.94
CA PHE A 60 -17.83 -3.96 -1.73
C PHE A 60 -16.44 -3.39 -2.02
N TYR A 61 -15.63 -4.09 -2.82
CA TYR A 61 -14.30 -3.64 -3.23
C TYR A 61 -14.36 -2.27 -3.93
N HIS A 62 -15.21 -2.11 -4.93
CA HIS A 62 -15.37 -0.85 -5.65
C HIS A 62 -15.91 0.28 -4.77
N LYS A 63 -16.82 -0.05 -3.84
CA LYS A 63 -17.29 0.93 -2.86
C LYS A 63 -16.17 1.44 -1.97
N VAL A 64 -15.34 0.55 -1.43
CA VAL A 64 -14.22 0.94 -0.56
C VAL A 64 -13.16 1.71 -1.35
N GLU A 65 -12.90 1.32 -2.61
CA GLU A 65 -12.00 2.04 -3.52
C GLU A 65 -12.48 3.49 -3.76
N ALA A 66 -13.77 3.68 -4.03
CA ALA A 66 -14.37 5.01 -4.22
C ALA A 66 -14.34 5.86 -2.94
N ASP A 67 -14.53 5.24 -1.78
CA ASP A 67 -14.51 5.92 -0.48
C ASP A 67 -13.09 6.25 0.01
N ARG A 68 -12.06 5.69 -0.60
CA ARG A 68 -10.65 5.81 -0.20
C ARG A 68 -10.21 7.24 0.13
N PRO A 69 -10.52 8.28 -0.68
CA PRO A 69 -10.11 9.66 -0.38
C PRO A 69 -10.70 10.26 0.90
N THR A 70 -11.78 9.65 1.42
CA THR A 70 -12.53 10.17 2.58
C THR A 70 -12.21 9.46 3.89
N LEU A 71 -11.35 8.44 3.87
CA LEU A 71 -11.10 7.58 5.04
C LEU A 71 -10.26 8.23 6.15
N GLY A 72 -9.49 9.27 5.83
CA GLY A 72 -8.57 9.91 6.78
C GLY A 72 -7.29 9.10 7.08
N PHE A 73 -7.13 7.94 6.47
CA PHE A 73 -5.93 7.09 6.48
C PHE A 73 -5.82 6.33 5.16
N ASP A 74 -4.60 5.93 4.83
CA ASP A 74 -4.32 5.26 3.55
C ASP A 74 -4.66 3.77 3.62
N ILE A 75 -5.20 3.24 2.53
CA ILE A 75 -5.46 1.81 2.33
C ILE A 75 -5.00 1.39 0.93
N ASP A 76 -4.57 0.16 0.78
CA ASP A 76 -4.06 -0.39 -0.49
C ASP A 76 -4.96 -1.51 -1.07
N GLY A 77 -6.05 -1.82 -0.42
CA GLY A 77 -7.00 -2.85 -0.83
C GLY A 77 -7.95 -3.27 0.28
N VAL A 78 -8.62 -4.38 0.04
CA VAL A 78 -9.50 -5.04 1.01
C VAL A 78 -8.97 -6.45 1.30
N VAL A 79 -9.32 -7.00 2.45
CA VAL A 79 -9.02 -8.39 2.81
C VAL A 79 -10.32 -9.19 2.82
N ILE A 80 -10.37 -10.23 2.01
CA ILE A 80 -11.48 -11.17 1.94
C ILE A 80 -11.13 -12.36 2.82
N LYS A 81 -12.02 -12.73 3.74
CA LYS A 81 -11.80 -13.84 4.68
C LYS A 81 -13.00 -14.78 4.68
N VAL A 82 -12.74 -16.07 4.84
CA VAL A 82 -13.80 -17.03 5.14
C VAL A 82 -14.41 -16.70 6.50
N ASN A 83 -15.74 -16.56 6.56
CA ASN A 83 -16.40 -16.11 7.79
C ASN A 83 -16.50 -17.18 8.87
N SER A 84 -16.70 -18.47 8.50
CA SER A 84 -16.73 -19.59 9.44
C SER A 84 -15.35 -19.91 9.98
N LEU A 85 -15.15 -19.87 11.30
CA LEU A 85 -13.88 -20.19 11.95
C LEU A 85 -13.53 -21.68 11.85
N ALA A 86 -14.52 -22.56 11.87
CA ALA A 86 -14.30 -23.98 11.64
C ALA A 86 -13.75 -24.26 10.24
N LEU A 87 -14.24 -23.54 9.23
CA LEU A 87 -13.70 -23.63 7.88
C LEU A 87 -12.31 -22.99 7.77
N GLN A 88 -12.01 -21.93 8.52
CA GLN A 88 -10.66 -21.36 8.57
C GLN A 88 -9.66 -22.39 9.12
N GLU A 89 -10.02 -23.13 10.16
CA GLU A 89 -9.18 -24.20 10.74
C GLU A 89 -8.96 -25.34 9.73
N GLN A 90 -10.01 -25.77 9.02
CA GLN A 90 -9.90 -26.81 8.00
C GLN A 90 -8.99 -26.39 6.82
N LEU A 91 -9.09 -25.16 6.37
CA LEU A 91 -8.25 -24.60 5.31
C LEU A 91 -6.79 -24.43 5.74
N GLY A 92 -6.58 -24.04 6.99
CA GLY A 92 -5.25 -23.93 7.61
C GLY A 92 -4.37 -22.86 6.98
N PHE A 93 -3.06 -23.12 7.02
CA PHE A 93 -2.01 -22.20 6.55
C PHE A 93 -1.09 -22.89 5.54
N VAL A 94 -0.49 -22.10 4.64
CA VAL A 94 0.64 -22.50 3.81
C VAL A 94 1.80 -21.56 4.11
N ALA A 95 2.96 -22.16 4.44
CA ALA A 95 4.14 -21.40 4.83
C ALA A 95 3.82 -20.33 5.90
N ARG A 96 3.68 -19.07 5.49
CA ARG A 96 3.41 -17.93 6.41
C ARG A 96 2.08 -17.23 6.11
N ALA A 97 1.24 -17.82 5.28
CA ALA A 97 -0.02 -17.22 4.85
C ALA A 97 -1.22 -18.10 5.17
N PRO A 98 -2.36 -17.54 5.61
CA PRO A 98 -3.60 -18.27 5.76
C PRO A 98 -4.18 -18.62 4.39
N ARG A 99 -4.76 -19.83 4.26
CA ARG A 99 -5.48 -20.24 3.04
C ARG A 99 -6.92 -19.72 2.98
N TRP A 100 -7.39 -19.19 4.07
CA TRP A 100 -8.75 -18.67 4.25
C TRP A 100 -8.87 -17.15 4.15
N ALA A 101 -7.78 -16.46 3.81
CA ALA A 101 -7.75 -15.00 3.61
C ALA A 101 -6.98 -14.63 2.36
N VAL A 102 -7.50 -13.66 1.61
CA VAL A 102 -6.89 -13.11 0.39
C VAL A 102 -6.90 -11.60 0.45
N ALA A 103 -5.77 -10.97 0.20
CA ALA A 103 -5.70 -9.53 -0.01
C ALA A 103 -6.06 -9.21 -1.48
N PHE A 104 -7.05 -8.36 -1.66
CA PHE A 104 -7.46 -7.86 -2.97
C PHE A 104 -7.04 -6.39 -3.05
N LYS A 105 -5.90 -6.18 -3.68
CA LYS A 105 -5.24 -4.86 -3.76
C LYS A 105 -5.93 -3.96 -4.79
N PHE A 106 -6.00 -2.65 -4.49
CA PHE A 106 -6.40 -1.67 -5.48
C PHE A 106 -5.33 -1.54 -6.57
N PRO A 107 -5.71 -1.13 -7.80
CA PRO A 107 -4.73 -0.83 -8.83
C PRO A 107 -3.71 0.19 -8.35
N ALA A 108 -2.46 -0.01 -8.75
CA ALA A 108 -1.41 0.97 -8.50
C ALA A 108 -1.75 2.28 -9.23
N GLN A 109 -1.60 3.40 -8.53
CA GLN A 109 -1.82 4.70 -9.15
C GLN A 109 -0.54 5.18 -9.84
N GLU A 110 -0.71 5.76 -11.02
CA GLU A 110 0.36 6.31 -11.84
C GLU A 110 0.17 7.80 -12.05
N GLN A 111 1.27 8.53 -12.11
CA GLN A 111 1.32 9.94 -12.46
C GLN A 111 2.57 10.24 -13.27
N MET A 112 2.53 11.32 -14.04
CA MET A 112 3.67 11.80 -14.81
C MET A 112 4.33 12.96 -14.07
N THR A 113 5.67 12.99 -14.10
CA THR A 113 6.48 14.09 -13.55
C THR A 113 7.84 14.12 -14.23
N PHE A 114 8.70 15.09 -13.87
CA PHE A 114 10.03 15.23 -14.42
C PHE A 114 11.10 14.78 -13.44
N VAL A 115 12.15 14.12 -13.94
CA VAL A 115 13.35 13.76 -13.18
C VAL A 115 14.23 15.00 -13.10
N ARG A 116 14.43 15.52 -11.88
CA ARG A 116 15.28 16.68 -11.63
C ARG A 116 16.74 16.30 -11.44
N ASP A 117 16.96 15.13 -10.81
CA ASP A 117 18.30 14.59 -10.55
C ASP A 117 18.21 13.08 -10.23
N VAL A 118 19.36 12.42 -10.17
CA VAL A 118 19.49 11.03 -9.71
C VAL A 118 20.54 10.97 -8.60
N GLU A 119 20.14 10.49 -7.45
CA GLU A 119 21.04 10.28 -6.29
C GLU A 119 21.30 8.79 -6.10
N PHE A 120 22.46 8.47 -5.52
CA PHE A 120 22.87 7.11 -5.23
C PHE A 120 22.92 6.89 -3.72
N GLN A 121 22.08 5.98 -3.24
CA GLN A 121 22.02 5.61 -1.83
C GLN A 121 22.75 4.30 -1.61
N VAL A 122 23.62 4.26 -0.60
CA VAL A 122 24.35 3.05 -0.22
C VAL A 122 23.60 2.36 0.92
N GLY A 123 23.12 1.14 0.66
CA GLY A 123 22.48 0.29 1.65
C GLY A 123 23.47 -0.31 2.66
N ARG A 124 22.93 -0.91 3.73
CA ARG A 124 23.75 -1.57 4.77
C ARG A 124 24.65 -2.69 4.26
N THR A 125 24.31 -3.30 3.14
CA THR A 125 25.07 -4.37 2.49
C THR A 125 26.10 -3.85 1.49
N GLY A 126 26.25 -2.52 1.33
CA GLY A 126 27.08 -1.89 0.31
C GLY A 126 26.44 -1.80 -1.07
N ALA A 127 25.19 -2.28 -1.24
CA ALA A 127 24.47 -2.15 -2.50
C ALA A 127 24.13 -0.67 -2.77
N ILE A 128 24.40 -0.21 -4.00
CA ILE A 128 24.07 1.13 -4.47
C ILE A 128 22.70 1.09 -5.13
N THR A 129 21.77 1.88 -4.60
CA THR A 129 20.41 2.02 -5.15
C THR A 129 20.23 3.43 -5.71
N PRO A 130 19.99 3.58 -7.02
CA PRO A 130 19.69 4.87 -7.61
C PRO A 130 18.26 5.29 -7.27
N VAL A 131 18.11 6.58 -6.94
CA VAL A 131 16.84 7.21 -6.59
C VAL A 131 16.65 8.46 -7.45
N ALA A 132 15.57 8.49 -8.21
CA ALA A 132 15.20 9.68 -8.98
C ALA A 132 14.65 10.75 -8.03
N ARG A 133 15.20 11.95 -8.10
CA ARG A 133 14.66 13.18 -7.55
C ARG A 133 13.67 13.76 -8.55
N LEU A 134 12.43 13.89 -8.14
CA LEU A 134 11.31 14.25 -9.03
C LEU A 134 10.83 15.67 -8.75
N GLU A 135 10.26 16.29 -9.76
CA GLU A 135 9.33 17.39 -9.53
C GLU A 135 8.16 16.86 -8.70
N PRO A 136 7.83 17.49 -7.54
CA PRO A 136 6.81 16.95 -6.64
C PRO A 136 5.46 16.82 -7.33
N VAL A 137 4.84 15.64 -7.23
CA VAL A 137 3.54 15.33 -7.82
C VAL A 137 2.68 14.52 -6.85
N GLN A 138 1.36 14.75 -6.88
CA GLN A 138 0.40 14.01 -6.06
C GLN A 138 0.12 12.64 -6.69
N VAL A 139 0.42 11.56 -5.93
CA VAL A 139 0.11 10.18 -6.32
C VAL A 139 -0.63 9.51 -5.17
N ALA A 140 -1.85 9.05 -5.41
CA ALA A 140 -2.67 8.40 -4.38
C ALA A 140 -2.81 9.26 -3.09
N GLY A 141 -3.01 10.57 -3.22
CA GLY A 141 -3.18 11.49 -2.09
C GLY A 141 -1.89 11.84 -1.35
N VAL A 142 -0.72 11.36 -1.80
CA VAL A 142 0.59 11.63 -1.20
C VAL A 142 1.46 12.42 -2.18
N LEU A 143 2.13 13.45 -1.66
CA LEU A 143 3.12 14.20 -2.44
C LEU A 143 4.39 13.39 -2.57
N VAL A 144 4.71 12.98 -3.80
CA VAL A 144 5.89 12.19 -4.15
C VAL A 144 6.95 13.09 -4.77
N SER A 145 8.15 13.09 -4.20
CA SER A 145 9.33 13.81 -4.71
C SER A 145 10.52 12.90 -5.01
N ASN A 146 10.39 11.61 -4.70
CA ASN A 146 11.45 10.62 -4.94
C ASN A 146 10.82 9.31 -5.42
N ALA A 147 11.50 8.60 -6.32
CA ALA A 147 11.12 7.27 -6.76
C ALA A 147 12.37 6.39 -6.93
N THR A 148 12.23 5.11 -6.63
CA THR A 148 13.34 4.18 -6.85
C THR A 148 13.53 3.88 -8.33
N LEU A 149 14.79 3.71 -8.71
CA LEU A 149 15.21 3.21 -10.03
C LEU A 149 15.78 1.78 -9.92
N HIS A 150 15.63 1.15 -8.76
CA HIS A 150 16.08 -0.19 -8.41
C HIS A 150 17.59 -0.41 -8.56
N ASN A 151 18.13 -0.35 -9.77
CA ASN A 151 19.54 -0.62 -10.10
C ASN A 151 19.96 0.04 -11.42
N ALA A 152 21.21 -0.11 -11.82
CA ALA A 152 21.76 0.40 -13.06
C ALA A 152 21.06 -0.18 -14.29
N ASP A 153 20.83 -1.49 -14.29
CA ASP A 153 20.20 -2.19 -15.44
C ASP A 153 18.81 -1.64 -15.74
N GLU A 154 18.08 -1.20 -14.72
CA GLU A 154 16.76 -0.60 -14.89
C GLU A 154 16.85 0.80 -15.52
N ILE A 155 17.86 1.60 -15.17
CA ILE A 155 18.12 2.90 -15.81
C ILE A 155 18.44 2.70 -17.29
N ASP A 156 19.29 1.72 -17.61
CA ASP A 156 19.64 1.39 -18.99
C ASP A 156 18.43 0.87 -19.78
N ARG A 157 17.63 -0.01 -19.16
CA ARG A 157 16.40 -0.55 -19.76
C ARG A 157 15.39 0.56 -20.11
N LEU A 158 15.24 1.52 -19.21
CA LEU A 158 14.35 2.67 -19.40
C LEU A 158 14.93 3.72 -20.36
N GLY A 159 16.23 3.71 -20.63
CA GLY A 159 16.92 4.77 -21.34
C GLY A 159 16.77 6.13 -20.64
N LEU A 160 16.76 6.11 -19.29
CA LEU A 160 16.46 7.28 -18.47
C LEU A 160 17.60 8.30 -18.52
N ARG A 161 17.19 9.56 -18.67
CA ARG A 161 18.06 10.73 -18.57
C ARG A 161 17.54 11.72 -17.54
N ILE A 162 18.42 12.46 -16.90
CA ILE A 162 18.05 13.57 -16.01
C ILE A 162 17.40 14.66 -16.85
N GLY A 163 16.21 15.10 -16.49
CA GLY A 163 15.35 16.00 -17.28
C GLY A 163 14.17 15.30 -17.93
N ASP A 164 14.20 13.97 -18.05
CA ASP A 164 13.10 13.21 -18.68
C ASP A 164 11.77 13.37 -17.97
N LYS A 165 10.70 13.38 -18.76
CA LYS A 165 9.35 13.14 -18.29
C LYS A 165 9.15 11.64 -18.08
N VAL A 166 8.70 11.25 -16.91
CA VAL A 166 8.57 9.85 -16.49
C VAL A 166 7.18 9.55 -15.96
N VAL A 167 6.79 8.29 -16.07
CA VAL A 167 5.63 7.73 -15.38
C VAL A 167 6.12 7.09 -14.10
N ILE A 168 5.59 7.55 -12.98
CA ILE A 168 5.82 6.95 -11.67
C ILE A 168 4.61 6.19 -11.21
N ARG A 169 4.84 5.10 -10.46
CA ARG A 169 3.80 4.24 -9.91
C ARG A 169 3.98 4.14 -8.41
N ARG A 170 2.86 4.26 -7.68
CA ARG A 170 2.80 4.00 -6.25
C ARG A 170 1.70 2.97 -5.96
N ALA A 171 2.07 1.88 -5.32
CA ALA A 171 1.17 0.84 -4.83
C ALA A 171 1.17 0.85 -3.30
N GLY A 172 0.11 1.38 -2.66
CA GLY A 172 0.00 1.45 -1.21
C GLY A 172 1.17 2.18 -0.54
N ASP A 173 1.68 1.60 0.54
CA ASP A 173 2.85 2.11 1.28
C ASP A 173 4.20 1.73 0.64
N VAL A 174 4.20 1.17 -0.56
CA VAL A 174 5.43 0.81 -1.27
C VAL A 174 6.12 2.09 -1.77
N ILE A 175 7.46 2.08 -1.74
CA ILE A 175 8.29 3.17 -2.29
C ILE A 175 7.89 3.40 -3.75
N PRO A 176 7.58 4.63 -4.16
CA PRO A 176 7.27 4.95 -5.55
C PRO A 176 8.41 4.52 -6.48
N GLN A 177 8.08 4.01 -7.65
CA GLN A 177 9.05 3.58 -8.65
C GLN A 177 8.82 4.27 -9.99
N VAL A 178 9.90 4.51 -10.72
CA VAL A 178 9.82 4.92 -12.13
C VAL A 178 9.53 3.67 -12.96
N VAL A 179 8.47 3.69 -13.74
CA VAL A 179 8.03 2.53 -14.54
C VAL A 179 8.25 2.72 -16.02
N ASN A 180 8.26 3.97 -16.49
CA ASN A 180 8.48 4.29 -17.92
C ASN A 180 9.00 5.71 -18.11
N VAL A 181 9.66 5.93 -19.25
CA VAL A 181 10.07 7.24 -19.74
C VAL A 181 9.16 7.63 -20.91
N VAL A 182 8.70 8.87 -20.93
CA VAL A 182 7.87 9.41 -22.03
C VAL A 182 8.81 10.01 -23.09
N GLU A 183 9.41 9.16 -23.90
CA GLU A 183 10.44 9.57 -24.88
C GLU A 183 9.93 10.62 -25.88
N SER A 184 8.62 10.59 -26.24
CA SER A 184 7.99 11.55 -27.12
C SER A 184 7.97 12.99 -26.59
N GLU A 185 8.13 13.15 -25.27
CA GLU A 185 8.12 14.44 -24.58
C GLU A 185 9.48 14.73 -23.91
N ARG A 186 10.55 14.10 -24.40
CA ARG A 186 11.91 14.31 -23.86
C ARG A 186 12.40 15.71 -24.19
N PRO A 187 12.80 16.52 -23.19
CA PRO A 187 13.44 17.81 -23.41
C PRO A 187 14.80 17.67 -24.09
N ASP A 188 15.21 18.70 -24.85
CA ASP A 188 16.51 18.70 -25.55
C ASP A 188 17.72 18.83 -24.60
N ASP A 189 17.52 19.35 -23.39
CA ASP A 189 18.54 19.63 -22.39
C ASP A 189 18.76 18.50 -21.38
N THR A 190 18.35 17.28 -21.70
CA THR A 190 18.52 16.12 -20.81
C THR A 190 19.98 15.70 -20.69
N ARG A 191 20.35 15.18 -19.49
CA ARG A 191 21.71 14.73 -19.18
C ARG A 191 21.72 13.21 -18.91
N GLU A 192 22.82 12.57 -19.24
CA GLU A 192 23.02 11.15 -18.88
C GLU A 192 23.17 10.96 -17.37
N VAL A 193 22.70 9.82 -16.90
CA VAL A 193 22.92 9.38 -15.53
C VAL A 193 24.30 8.74 -15.44
N VAL A 194 25.19 9.32 -14.67
CA VAL A 194 26.55 8.79 -14.47
C VAL A 194 26.61 8.09 -13.13
N PHE A 195 26.95 6.82 -13.14
CA PHE A 195 27.19 6.03 -11.92
C PHE A 195 28.52 6.43 -11.27
N PRO A 196 28.59 6.47 -9.91
CA PRO A 196 29.82 6.78 -9.19
C PRO A 196 30.86 5.66 -9.29
#